data_82c4902ac6f0604c317e555b2dbaa767
#
_entry.id   82c4902ac6f0604c317e555b2dbaa767
#
_cell.length_a   1.000
_cell.length_b   1.000
_cell.length_c   1.000
_cell.angle_alpha   90.00
_cell.angle_beta   90.00
_cell.angle_gamma   90.00
#
_symmetry.space_group_name_H-M   'P 1'
#
loop_
_entity.id
_entity.type
_entity.pdbx_description
1 polymer ?
#
loop_
_entity_poly.entity_id
_entity_poly.type
_entity_poly.pdbx_seq_one_letter_code
_entity_poly.pdbx_strand_id
1 'polypeptide(L)'
;ALKGGWGGGVPDLRGVLINRLFESPHPYLSHCEQVLPSEIPQALNQSMRRHLQYAEVLAGPSWGFYLQPIAADAGIVVGQMPGNGVEPEAVENLKERFYSGQDWPDLVGQMGRLTYEYGRGDLRRYAGFRIGEDGAKCILEPIRDFASFPLEWLEGNEARIEILEENTRNFLSGQRSHNVLVWGPRGGGKSTLIRAIIGKFYDSGLRALEITPSCYQDLSQI
;
A
#
# COMPACT_ATOMS: atom_id res chain seq x y z
N ALA A 1 -1.47 -0.13 21.20
CA ALA A 1 -2.31 -1.32 21.17
C ALA A 1 -3.78 -0.88 21.04
N LEU A 2 -4.18 -0.41 19.86
CA LEU A 2 -5.58 -0.18 19.53
C LEU A 2 -6.18 -1.49 19.05
N LYS A 3 -6.62 -2.33 20.00
CA LYS A 3 -7.56 -3.41 19.72
C LYS A 3 -8.93 -2.78 19.46
N GLY A 4 -9.18 -2.40 18.21
CA GLY A 4 -10.51 -2.02 17.74
C GLY A 4 -11.42 -3.24 17.67
N GLY A 5 -11.94 -3.70 18.80
CA GLY A 5 -13.07 -4.61 18.84
C GLY A 5 -14.32 -3.88 18.38
N TRP A 6 -14.87 -4.26 17.27
CA TRP A 6 -16.18 -3.82 16.78
C TRP A 6 -17.28 -4.47 17.64
N GLY A 7 -17.54 -3.88 18.79
CA GLY A 7 -18.83 -4.07 19.47
C GLY A 7 -19.79 -3.08 18.82
N GLY A 8 -20.98 -3.51 18.40
CA GLY A 8 -22.06 -2.83 17.65
C GLY A 8 -22.31 -1.33 17.85
N GLY A 9 -21.28 -0.52 17.74
CA GLY A 9 -21.28 0.93 17.84
C GLY A 9 -21.28 1.57 16.44
N VAL A 10 -21.76 2.79 16.41
CA VAL A 10 -21.85 3.65 15.24
C VAL A 10 -20.53 3.69 14.48
N PRO A 11 -20.53 3.55 13.13
CA PRO A 11 -19.31 3.63 12.33
C PRO A 11 -18.58 4.95 12.60
N ASP A 12 -17.29 4.89 12.88
CA ASP A 12 -16.44 6.07 12.96
C ASP A 12 -16.31 6.69 11.55
N LEU A 13 -17.19 7.66 11.24
CA LEU A 13 -17.20 8.35 9.95
C LEU A 13 -15.83 8.97 9.63
N ARG A 14 -15.14 9.49 10.64
CA ARG A 14 -13.81 10.10 10.46
C ARG A 14 -12.81 9.06 9.96
N GLY A 15 -12.76 7.89 10.58
CA GLY A 15 -11.91 6.79 10.15
C GLY A 15 -12.23 6.28 8.75
N VAL A 16 -13.52 6.20 8.42
CA VAL A 16 -13.97 5.83 7.08
C VAL A 16 -13.48 6.84 6.04
N LEU A 17 -13.64 8.14 6.31
CA LEU A 17 -13.19 9.21 5.40
C LEU A 17 -11.67 9.20 5.24
N ILE A 18 -10.91 9.06 6.32
CA ILE A 18 -9.45 8.98 6.27
C ILE A 18 -9.02 7.81 5.38
N ASN A 19 -9.53 6.62 5.60
CA ASN A 19 -9.18 5.46 4.77
C ASN A 19 -9.56 5.66 3.31
N ARG A 20 -10.72 6.23 3.02
CA ARG A 20 -11.16 6.55 1.66
C ARG A 20 -10.30 7.59 0.96
N LEU A 21 -9.77 8.57 1.68
CA LEU A 21 -8.84 9.57 1.13
C LEU A 21 -7.57 8.91 0.59
N PHE A 22 -7.01 7.94 1.32
CA PHE A 22 -5.81 7.21 0.88
C PHE A 22 -6.05 6.28 -0.32
N GLU A 23 -7.29 5.95 -0.62
CA GLU A 23 -7.70 5.12 -1.75
C GLU A 23 -8.36 5.91 -2.88
N SER A 24 -8.53 7.21 -2.66
CA SER A 24 -9.21 8.09 -3.60
C SER A 24 -8.53 8.06 -4.98
N PRO A 25 -9.31 7.94 -6.07
CA PRO A 25 -8.79 8.07 -7.44
C PRO A 25 -8.52 9.54 -7.81
N HIS A 26 -8.19 10.39 -6.82
CA HIS A 26 -7.93 11.81 -7.06
C HIS A 26 -6.70 11.98 -7.96
N PRO A 27 -6.76 12.85 -9.00
CA PRO A 27 -5.67 13.03 -9.97
C PRO A 27 -4.31 13.36 -9.34
N TYR A 28 -4.30 14.08 -8.21
CA TYR A 28 -3.07 14.35 -7.46
C TYR A 28 -2.40 13.06 -7.01
N LEU A 29 -3.14 12.14 -6.37
CA LEU A 29 -2.60 10.87 -5.87
C LEU A 29 -2.17 9.95 -7.03
N SER A 30 -2.94 9.93 -8.12
CA SER A 30 -2.56 9.18 -9.33
C SER A 30 -1.25 9.69 -9.96
N HIS A 31 -0.99 11.00 -9.89
CA HIS A 31 0.30 11.57 -10.30
C HIS A 31 1.42 11.22 -9.31
N CYS A 32 1.14 11.21 -8.01
CA CYS A 32 2.11 10.84 -6.99
C CYS A 32 2.61 9.39 -7.11
N GLU A 33 1.88 8.50 -7.76
CA GLU A 33 2.36 7.12 -8.03
C GLU A 33 3.48 7.08 -9.08
N GLN A 34 3.67 8.15 -9.84
CA GLN A 34 4.60 8.20 -10.97
C GLN A 34 5.76 9.19 -10.77
N VAL A 35 5.52 10.29 -10.05
CA VAL A 35 6.48 11.37 -9.86
C VAL A 35 6.49 11.87 -8.42
N LEU A 36 7.60 12.47 -8.00
CA LEU A 36 7.71 13.07 -6.67
C LEU A 36 6.68 14.20 -6.47
N PRO A 37 6.15 14.39 -5.26
CA PRO A 37 5.18 15.46 -4.97
C PRO A 37 5.66 16.87 -5.32
N SER A 38 6.98 17.11 -5.31
CA SER A 38 7.60 18.37 -5.73
C SER A 38 7.48 18.66 -7.23
N GLU A 39 7.25 17.64 -8.04
CA GLU A 39 7.15 17.73 -9.51
C GLU A 39 5.69 17.84 -9.97
N ILE A 40 4.75 17.71 -9.06
CA ILE A 40 3.31 17.74 -9.38
C ILE A 40 2.87 19.18 -9.66
N PRO A 41 2.06 19.40 -10.71
CA PRO A 41 1.50 20.72 -11.02
C PRO A 41 0.79 21.34 -9.81
N GLN A 42 1.06 22.62 -9.55
CA GLN A 42 0.48 23.35 -8.42
C GLN A 42 -1.06 23.30 -8.40
N ALA A 43 -1.69 23.30 -9.57
CA ALA A 43 -3.14 23.19 -9.68
C ALA A 43 -3.70 21.89 -9.09
N LEU A 44 -3.01 20.75 -9.30
CA LEU A 44 -3.40 19.46 -8.72
C LEU A 44 -3.19 19.44 -7.20
N ASN A 45 -2.09 20.02 -6.72
CA ASN A 45 -1.84 20.17 -5.28
C ASN A 45 -2.95 21.01 -4.63
N GLN A 46 -3.31 22.15 -5.21
CA GLN A 46 -4.39 23.00 -4.71
C GLN A 46 -5.74 22.28 -4.75
N SER A 47 -6.01 21.50 -5.80
CA SER A 47 -7.23 20.68 -5.88
C SER A 47 -7.30 19.69 -4.73
N MET A 48 -6.21 18.97 -4.44
CA MET A 48 -6.16 18.02 -3.32
C MET A 48 -6.30 18.71 -1.96
N ARG A 49 -5.67 19.88 -1.77
CA ARG A 49 -5.85 20.68 -0.56
C ARG A 49 -7.31 21.04 -0.31
N ARG A 50 -8.03 21.48 -1.33
CA ARG A 50 -9.48 21.76 -1.22
C ARG A 50 -10.28 20.50 -0.92
N HIS A 51 -9.95 19.38 -1.56
CA HIS A 51 -10.59 18.09 -1.29
C HIS A 51 -10.40 17.68 0.17
N LEU A 52 -9.21 17.80 0.73
CA LEU A 52 -8.95 17.54 2.14
C LEU A 52 -9.70 18.49 3.07
N GLN A 53 -9.78 19.78 2.73
CA GLN A 53 -10.54 20.77 3.51
C GLN A 53 -12.03 20.41 3.61
N TYR A 54 -12.66 19.99 2.49
CA TYR A 54 -14.04 19.54 2.53
C TYR A 54 -14.21 18.23 3.31
N ALA A 55 -13.30 17.29 3.14
CA ALA A 55 -13.34 16.03 3.88
C ALA A 55 -13.17 16.25 5.39
N GLU A 56 -12.31 17.19 5.80
CA GLU A 56 -12.14 17.57 7.20
C GLU A 56 -13.41 18.15 7.81
N VAL A 57 -14.10 19.05 7.10
CA VAL A 57 -15.40 19.59 7.52
C VAL A 57 -16.41 18.47 7.69
N LEU A 58 -16.47 17.51 6.74
CA LEU A 58 -17.37 16.34 6.83
C LEU A 58 -16.99 15.38 7.97
N ALA A 59 -15.72 15.31 8.32
CA ALA A 59 -15.23 14.50 9.44
C ALA A 59 -15.46 15.16 10.81
N GLY A 60 -15.95 16.39 10.84
CA GLY A 60 -16.25 17.13 12.07
C GLY A 60 -17.40 16.53 12.88
N PRO A 61 -17.44 16.79 14.21
CA PRO A 61 -18.42 16.17 15.10
C PRO A 61 -19.89 16.44 14.72
N SER A 62 -20.14 17.59 14.06
CA SER A 62 -21.50 18.03 13.73
C SER A 62 -22.18 17.17 12.67
N TRP A 63 -21.42 16.57 11.75
CA TRP A 63 -21.99 15.79 10.65
C TRP A 63 -22.22 14.32 10.99
N GLY A 64 -21.46 13.75 11.93
CA GLY A 64 -21.66 12.38 12.39
C GLY A 64 -23.11 12.13 12.87
N PHE A 65 -23.71 13.12 13.53
CA PHE A 65 -25.08 13.04 14.01
C PHE A 65 -26.12 13.01 12.85
N TYR A 66 -25.88 13.76 11.77
CA TYR A 66 -26.83 13.86 10.65
C TYR A 66 -26.68 12.71 9.64
N LEU A 67 -25.49 12.13 9.50
CA LEU A 67 -25.23 11.08 8.51
C LEU A 67 -25.52 9.67 9.03
N GLN A 68 -25.63 9.47 10.34
CA GLN A 68 -25.96 8.18 10.93
C GLN A 68 -27.26 7.54 10.39
N PRO A 69 -28.38 8.25 10.34
CA PRO A 69 -29.61 7.69 9.79
C PRO A 69 -29.51 7.37 8.31
N ILE A 70 -28.79 8.21 7.54
CA ILE A 70 -28.63 8.05 6.09
C ILE A 70 -27.73 6.85 5.76
N ALA A 71 -26.67 6.63 6.51
CA ALA A 71 -25.78 5.49 6.32
C ALA A 71 -26.46 4.16 6.64
N ALA A 72 -27.30 4.13 7.68
CA ALA A 72 -28.05 2.94 8.05
C ALA A 72 -29.15 2.60 7.02
N ASP A 73 -29.83 3.61 6.48
CA ASP A 73 -30.95 3.44 5.53
C ASP A 73 -30.45 3.15 4.09
N ALA A 74 -29.29 3.69 3.73
CA ALA A 74 -28.68 3.48 2.40
C ALA A 74 -27.99 2.11 2.23
N GLY A 75 -28.00 1.24 3.27
CA GLY A 75 -27.29 -0.02 3.20
C GLY A 75 -25.79 0.15 2.89
N ILE A 76 -25.22 1.33 3.21
CA ILE A 76 -23.79 1.55 3.11
C ILE A 76 -23.15 0.66 4.15
N VAL A 77 -22.93 -0.58 3.77
CA VAL A 77 -21.97 -1.46 4.44
C VAL A 77 -20.66 -0.69 4.34
N VAL A 78 -20.24 -0.11 5.44
CA VAL A 78 -18.86 0.34 5.60
C VAL A 78 -18.04 -0.93 5.46
N GLY A 79 -17.60 -1.18 4.23
CA GLY A 79 -17.00 -2.45 3.87
C GLY A 79 -15.83 -2.68 4.82
N GLN A 80 -15.86 -3.81 5.51
CA GLN A 80 -14.65 -4.36 6.06
C GLN A 80 -13.65 -4.38 4.90
N MET A 81 -12.56 -3.66 5.06
CA MET A 81 -11.49 -3.68 4.08
C MET A 81 -11.08 -5.13 3.88
N PRO A 82 -11.26 -5.72 2.69
CA PRO A 82 -10.91 -7.11 2.49
C PRO A 82 -9.38 -7.19 2.50
N GLY A 83 -8.81 -7.77 3.53
CA GLY A 83 -7.42 -8.16 3.50
C GLY A 83 -6.71 -8.04 4.84
N ASN A 84 -5.92 -9.06 5.13
CA ASN A 84 -4.95 -9.10 6.22
C ASN A 84 -3.65 -8.36 5.84
N GLY A 85 -3.70 -7.42 4.90
CA GLY A 85 -2.56 -6.61 4.53
C GLY A 85 -2.17 -5.68 5.67
N VAL A 86 -0.89 -5.55 5.92
CA VAL A 86 -0.34 -4.66 6.94
C VAL A 86 -0.03 -3.32 6.28
N GLU A 87 -0.58 -2.25 6.81
CA GLU A 87 -0.20 -0.89 6.37
C GLU A 87 1.23 -0.59 6.82
N PRO A 88 2.05 0.09 6.01
CA PRO A 88 3.33 0.61 6.46
C PRO A 88 3.17 1.55 7.65
N GLU A 89 4.07 1.46 8.63
CA GLU A 89 4.03 2.26 9.86
C GLU A 89 3.96 3.78 9.55
N ALA A 90 4.67 4.24 8.53
CA ALA A 90 4.65 5.63 8.10
C ALA A 90 3.26 6.10 7.64
N VAL A 91 2.46 5.20 7.04
CA VAL A 91 1.09 5.49 6.62
C VAL A 91 0.14 5.51 7.82
N GLU A 92 0.29 4.58 8.77
CA GLU A 92 -0.48 4.59 10.00
C GLU A 92 -0.20 5.85 10.82
N ASN A 93 1.06 6.25 10.96
CA ASN A 93 1.46 7.50 11.62
C ASN A 93 0.83 8.74 10.93
N LEU A 94 0.73 8.75 9.61
CA LEU A 94 0.03 9.83 8.92
C LEU A 94 -1.48 9.80 9.19
N LYS A 95 -2.12 8.63 9.19
CA LYS A 95 -3.54 8.51 9.55
C LYS A 95 -3.82 9.01 10.96
N GLU A 96 -2.95 8.72 11.93
CA GLU A 96 -3.06 9.24 13.30
C GLU A 96 -3.01 10.78 13.33
N ARG A 97 -2.22 11.42 12.46
CA ARG A 97 -2.18 12.88 12.34
C ARG A 97 -3.50 13.45 11.81
N PHE A 98 -4.18 12.76 10.90
CA PHE A 98 -5.55 13.11 10.50
C PHE A 98 -6.53 13.01 11.67
N TYR A 99 -6.33 12.07 12.60
CA TYR A 99 -7.15 11.95 13.82
C TYR A 99 -6.84 13.02 14.86
N SER A 100 -5.57 13.44 15.01
CA SER A 100 -5.11 14.32 16.09
C SER A 100 -5.53 15.79 15.96
N GLY A 101 -6.29 16.14 14.91
CA GLY A 101 -6.80 17.52 14.73
C GLY A 101 -5.82 18.45 14.04
N GLN A 102 -4.80 17.92 13.34
CA GLN A 102 -4.00 18.73 12.42
C GLN A 102 -4.87 19.17 11.22
N ASP A 103 -4.55 20.32 10.66
CA ASP A 103 -5.17 20.83 9.44
C ASP A 103 -4.91 19.83 8.28
N TRP A 104 -5.95 19.21 7.77
CA TRP A 104 -5.86 18.18 6.74
C TRP A 104 -5.19 18.66 5.44
N PRO A 105 -5.47 19.89 4.95
CA PRO A 105 -4.76 20.47 3.82
C PRO A 105 -3.25 20.51 3.95
N ASP A 106 -2.69 20.61 5.17
CA ASP A 106 -1.25 20.66 5.38
C ASP A 106 -0.59 19.28 5.28
N LEU A 107 -1.37 18.21 5.33
CA LEU A 107 -0.90 16.83 5.20
C LEU A 107 -0.75 16.38 3.74
N VAL A 108 -1.18 17.18 2.76
CA VAL A 108 -1.18 16.81 1.34
C VAL A 108 0.20 16.39 0.82
N GLY A 109 1.25 17.13 1.20
CA GLY A 109 2.62 16.82 0.75
C GLY A 109 3.14 15.50 1.30
N GLN A 110 2.83 15.19 2.56
CA GLN A 110 3.22 13.93 3.18
C GLN A 110 2.40 12.76 2.61
N MET A 111 1.10 12.97 2.39
CA MET A 111 0.24 11.98 1.74
C MET A 111 0.75 11.64 0.32
N GLY A 112 1.14 12.66 -0.45
CA GLY A 112 1.72 12.47 -1.77
C GLY A 112 3.03 11.68 -1.73
N ARG A 113 3.93 12.01 -0.79
CA ARG A 113 5.20 11.28 -0.62
C ARG A 113 4.96 9.80 -0.30
N LEU A 114 4.09 9.49 0.65
CA LEU A 114 3.78 8.10 1.00
C LEU A 114 3.09 7.36 -0.15
N THR A 115 2.29 8.07 -0.97
CA THR A 115 1.71 7.48 -2.19
C THR A 115 2.79 7.15 -3.22
N TYR A 116 3.82 8.00 -3.37
CA TYR A 116 4.96 7.73 -4.24
C TYR A 116 5.79 6.53 -3.76
N GLU A 117 6.05 6.47 -2.44
CA GLU A 117 6.92 5.44 -1.84
C GLU A 117 6.24 4.06 -1.77
N TYR A 118 4.94 4.01 -1.46
CA TYR A 118 4.23 2.76 -1.16
C TYR A 118 3.10 2.42 -2.12
N GLY A 119 2.73 3.32 -3.03
CA GLY A 119 1.55 3.16 -3.87
C GLY A 119 0.23 3.36 -3.12
N ARG A 120 -0.87 2.89 -3.71
CA ARG A 120 -2.23 2.97 -3.14
C ARG A 120 -2.89 1.59 -3.04
N GLY A 121 -3.91 1.49 -2.22
CA GLY A 121 -4.74 0.29 -2.12
C GLY A 121 -3.93 -0.96 -1.77
N ASP A 122 -4.12 -2.01 -2.54
CA ASP A 122 -3.46 -3.29 -2.29
C ASP A 122 -1.94 -3.24 -2.50
N LEU A 123 -1.44 -2.42 -3.42
CA LEU A 123 0.01 -2.24 -3.62
C LEU A 123 0.71 -1.74 -2.35
N ARG A 124 0.01 -0.96 -1.54
CA ARG A 124 0.53 -0.47 -0.27
C ARG A 124 0.51 -1.53 0.83
N ARG A 125 -0.49 -2.43 0.83
CA ARG A 125 -0.76 -3.37 1.94
C ARG A 125 -0.13 -4.74 1.78
N TYR A 126 0.16 -5.15 0.55
CA TYR A 126 0.65 -6.50 0.26
C TYR A 126 2.04 -6.47 -0.35
N ALA A 127 2.84 -7.42 0.07
CA ALA A 127 4.22 -7.56 -0.41
C ALA A 127 4.32 -8.34 -1.73
N GLY A 128 3.33 -9.17 -2.02
CA GLY A 128 3.33 -10.02 -3.21
C GLY A 128 2.00 -10.04 -3.95
N PHE A 129 2.09 -10.17 -5.24
CA PHE A 129 0.96 -10.22 -6.18
C PHE A 129 1.14 -11.34 -7.18
N ARG A 130 0.05 -11.78 -7.78
CA ARG A 130 0.04 -12.63 -8.97
C ARG A 130 -0.84 -12.01 -10.05
N ILE A 131 -0.64 -12.41 -11.27
CA ILE A 131 -1.52 -12.04 -12.37
C ILE A 131 -2.77 -12.89 -12.28
N GLY A 132 -3.92 -12.23 -12.14
CA GLY A 132 -5.25 -12.82 -12.25
C GLY A 132 -5.96 -12.33 -13.51
N GLU A 133 -7.07 -12.95 -13.83
CA GLU A 133 -7.92 -12.60 -14.98
C GLU A 133 -9.29 -12.16 -14.49
N ASP A 134 -9.74 -10.99 -14.93
CA ASP A 134 -11.12 -10.51 -14.76
C ASP A 134 -11.70 -10.19 -16.13
N GLY A 135 -12.34 -11.17 -16.73
CA GLY A 135 -12.80 -11.11 -18.13
C GLY A 135 -11.64 -11.03 -19.11
N ALA A 136 -11.52 -9.92 -19.84
CA ALA A 136 -10.44 -9.69 -20.80
C ALA A 136 -9.28 -8.83 -20.23
N LYS A 137 -9.31 -8.53 -18.92
CA LYS A 137 -8.31 -7.67 -18.29
C LYS A 137 -7.43 -8.48 -17.36
N CYS A 138 -6.12 -8.22 -17.43
CA CYS A 138 -5.18 -8.66 -16.42
C CYS A 138 -5.32 -7.79 -15.19
N ILE A 139 -5.47 -8.41 -14.02
CA ILE A 139 -5.53 -7.73 -12.73
C ILE A 139 -4.41 -8.22 -11.82
N LEU A 140 -3.97 -7.37 -10.91
CA LEU A 140 -3.04 -7.76 -9.87
C LEU A 140 -3.82 -8.27 -8.66
N GLU A 141 -3.72 -9.58 -8.40
CA GLU A 141 -4.33 -10.19 -7.23
C GLU A 141 -3.32 -10.27 -6.08
N PRO A 142 -3.65 -9.72 -4.89
CA PRO A 142 -2.75 -9.78 -3.76
C PRO A 142 -2.60 -11.20 -3.22
N ILE A 143 -1.37 -11.61 -2.90
CA ILE A 143 -1.06 -12.85 -2.22
C ILE A 143 -1.23 -12.61 -0.71
N ARG A 144 -2.37 -13.02 -0.16
CA ARG A 144 -2.73 -12.75 1.25
C ARG A 144 -1.83 -13.46 2.25
N ASP A 145 -1.40 -14.68 1.93
CA ASP A 145 -0.52 -15.50 2.76
C ASP A 145 0.95 -15.38 2.33
N PHE A 146 1.39 -14.15 2.04
CA PHE A 146 2.79 -13.90 1.73
C PHE A 146 3.64 -13.99 2.99
N ALA A 147 3.94 -15.22 3.40
CA ALA A 147 4.79 -15.44 4.56
C ALA A 147 6.21 -14.92 4.28
N SER A 148 6.62 -13.93 5.06
CA SER A 148 8.00 -13.48 5.12
C SER A 148 8.70 -14.16 6.29
N PHE A 149 9.98 -14.47 6.10
CA PHE A 149 10.83 -15.09 7.11
C PHE A 149 12.02 -14.15 7.37
N PRO A 150 12.49 -14.02 8.63
CA PRO A 150 13.73 -13.32 8.92
C PRO A 150 14.89 -13.95 8.13
N LEU A 151 15.74 -13.13 7.53
CA LEU A 151 16.90 -13.62 6.75
C LEU A 151 17.88 -14.39 7.62
N GLU A 152 17.95 -14.08 8.91
CA GLU A 152 18.77 -14.71 9.92
C GLU A 152 18.44 -16.21 10.13
N TRP A 153 17.27 -16.66 9.70
CA TRP A 153 16.87 -18.07 9.74
C TRP A 153 17.44 -18.90 8.59
N LEU A 154 18.07 -18.24 7.61
CA LEU A 154 18.65 -18.88 6.42
C LEU A 154 20.14 -19.12 6.61
N GLU A 155 20.50 -20.10 7.44
CA GLU A 155 21.89 -20.45 7.74
C GLU A 155 22.62 -21.01 6.51
N GLY A 156 23.94 -20.78 6.46
CA GLY A 156 24.86 -21.39 5.49
C GLY A 156 24.87 -20.75 4.10
N ASN A 157 24.25 -19.56 3.94
CA ASN A 157 24.23 -18.82 2.67
C ASN A 157 24.54 -17.33 2.83
N GLU A 158 25.17 -16.92 3.91
CA GLU A 158 25.35 -15.53 4.34
C GLU A 158 25.95 -14.65 3.22
N ALA A 159 27.05 -15.10 2.60
CA ALA A 159 27.68 -14.35 1.51
C ALA A 159 26.79 -14.16 0.27
N ARG A 160 25.91 -15.13 -0.01
CA ARG A 160 24.96 -15.05 -1.14
C ARG A 160 23.79 -14.16 -0.80
N ILE A 161 23.35 -14.17 0.46
CA ILE A 161 22.32 -13.28 0.98
C ILE A 161 22.80 -11.85 0.90
N GLU A 162 24.02 -11.55 1.32
CA GLU A 162 24.63 -10.22 1.27
C GLU A 162 24.66 -9.65 -0.16
N ILE A 163 25.11 -10.47 -1.13
CA ILE A 163 25.11 -10.07 -2.56
C ILE A 163 23.70 -9.75 -3.06
N LEU A 164 22.70 -10.56 -2.67
CA LEU A 164 21.32 -10.35 -3.08
C LEU A 164 20.72 -9.11 -2.43
N GLU A 165 21.04 -8.86 -1.17
CA GLU A 165 20.63 -7.64 -0.46
C GLU A 165 21.21 -6.38 -1.09
N GLU A 166 22.51 -6.39 -1.40
CA GLU A 166 23.18 -5.28 -2.05
C GLU A 166 22.56 -4.99 -3.43
N ASN A 167 22.35 -6.03 -4.23
CA ASN A 167 21.69 -5.89 -5.54
C ASN A 167 20.28 -5.33 -5.42
N THR A 168 19.51 -5.78 -4.42
CA THR A 168 18.14 -5.30 -4.15
C THR A 168 18.16 -3.84 -3.69
N ARG A 169 19.11 -3.47 -2.85
CA ARG A 169 19.27 -2.08 -2.37
C ARG A 169 19.62 -1.14 -3.53
N ASN A 170 20.51 -1.58 -4.44
CA ASN A 170 20.85 -0.83 -5.64
C ASN A 170 19.62 -0.64 -6.55
N PHE A 171 18.83 -1.69 -6.74
CA PHE A 171 17.57 -1.63 -7.50
C PHE A 171 16.61 -0.58 -6.91
N LEU A 172 16.35 -0.62 -5.61
CA LEU A 172 15.46 0.32 -4.93
C LEU A 172 15.95 1.77 -4.95
N SER A 173 17.28 1.96 -5.00
CA SER A 173 17.91 3.28 -5.10
C SER A 173 18.00 3.81 -6.53
N GLY A 174 17.44 3.09 -7.53
CA GLY A 174 17.56 3.45 -8.95
C GLY A 174 18.98 3.32 -9.50
N GLN A 175 19.87 2.65 -8.78
CA GLN A 175 21.23 2.38 -9.21
C GLN A 175 21.26 1.13 -10.10
N ARG A 176 22.43 0.93 -10.74
CA ARG A 176 22.63 -0.26 -11.59
C ARG A 176 22.49 -1.54 -10.76
N SER A 177 21.53 -2.36 -11.11
CA SER A 177 21.26 -3.67 -10.52
C SER A 177 21.24 -4.76 -11.60
N HIS A 178 21.30 -6.01 -11.20
CA HIS A 178 21.32 -7.15 -12.11
C HIS A 178 20.11 -8.06 -11.91
N ASN A 179 19.70 -8.74 -12.99
CA ASN A 179 18.77 -9.86 -12.87
C ASN A 179 19.41 -10.98 -12.03
N VAL A 180 18.59 -11.63 -11.22
CA VAL A 180 19.04 -12.69 -10.31
C VAL A 180 18.44 -14.02 -10.71
N LEU A 181 19.27 -15.05 -10.86
CA LEU A 181 18.86 -16.43 -11.03
C LEU A 181 19.16 -17.22 -9.76
N VAL A 182 18.13 -17.71 -9.08
CA VAL A 182 18.27 -18.57 -7.90
C VAL A 182 18.02 -20.01 -8.32
N TRP A 183 19.04 -20.86 -8.22
CA TRP A 183 18.97 -22.26 -8.63
C TRP A 183 19.48 -23.19 -7.51
N GLY A 184 19.10 -24.46 -7.57
CA GLY A 184 19.49 -25.47 -6.59
C GLY A 184 18.43 -26.57 -6.43
N PRO A 185 18.69 -27.58 -5.58
CA PRO A 185 17.79 -28.72 -5.40
C PRO A 185 16.41 -28.29 -4.85
N ARG A 186 15.42 -29.15 -5.04
CA ARG A 186 14.10 -28.98 -4.42
C ARG A 186 14.26 -29.00 -2.89
N GLY A 187 13.56 -28.12 -2.19
CA GLY A 187 13.69 -27.98 -0.73
C GLY A 187 14.88 -27.14 -0.25
N GLY A 188 15.75 -26.65 -1.14
CA GLY A 188 16.95 -25.86 -0.78
C GLY A 188 16.68 -24.39 -0.40
N GLY A 189 15.48 -24.03 0.08
CA GLY A 189 15.18 -22.68 0.62
C GLY A 189 15.06 -21.54 -0.40
N LYS A 190 15.06 -21.81 -1.71
CA LYS A 190 15.05 -20.76 -2.76
C LYS A 190 13.86 -19.79 -2.63
N SER A 191 12.66 -20.32 -2.53
CA SER A 191 11.44 -19.50 -2.38
C SER A 191 11.40 -18.79 -1.02
N THR A 192 11.93 -19.42 0.03
CA THR A 192 12.06 -18.82 1.36
C THR A 192 13.02 -17.63 1.32
N LEU A 193 14.16 -17.76 0.64
CA LEU A 193 15.12 -16.67 0.44
C LEU A 193 14.47 -15.47 -0.28
N ILE A 194 13.76 -15.72 -1.39
CA ILE A 194 13.10 -14.66 -2.16
C ILE A 194 12.08 -13.94 -1.27
N ARG A 195 11.24 -14.69 -0.54
CA ARG A 195 10.22 -14.11 0.35
C ARG A 195 10.85 -13.33 1.51
N ALA A 196 11.96 -13.82 2.07
CA ALA A 196 12.69 -13.12 3.12
C ALA A 196 13.28 -11.78 2.64
N ILE A 197 13.87 -11.73 1.44
CA ILE A 197 14.33 -10.48 0.81
C ILE A 197 13.18 -9.51 0.59
N ILE A 198 12.06 -9.97 0.03
CA ILE A 198 10.89 -9.11 -0.21
C ILE A 198 10.37 -8.56 1.11
N GLY A 199 10.25 -9.39 2.15
CA GLY A 199 9.81 -8.96 3.47
C GLY A 199 10.75 -7.93 4.09
N LYS A 200 12.06 -8.13 3.99
CA LYS A 200 13.07 -7.19 4.51
C LYS A 200 12.99 -5.81 3.87
N PHE A 201 12.71 -5.75 2.57
CA PHE A 201 12.66 -4.49 1.82
C PHE A 201 11.23 -3.99 1.55
N TYR A 202 10.22 -4.60 2.17
CA TYR A 202 8.83 -4.18 2.03
C TYR A 202 8.61 -2.70 2.40
N ASP A 203 9.16 -2.28 3.56
CA ASP A 203 9.07 -0.89 4.03
C ASP A 203 9.90 0.08 3.17
N SER A 204 10.82 -0.42 2.37
CA SER A 204 11.55 0.35 1.36
C SER A 204 10.84 0.41 0.00
N GLY A 205 9.59 -0.06 -0.08
CA GLY A 205 8.76 -0.03 -1.29
C GLY A 205 8.87 -1.25 -2.19
N LEU A 206 9.65 -2.29 -1.86
CA LEU A 206 9.75 -3.49 -2.68
C LEU A 206 8.43 -4.26 -2.72
N ARG A 207 7.99 -4.62 -3.92
CA ARG A 207 6.85 -5.50 -4.16
C ARG A 207 7.25 -6.62 -5.12
N ALA A 208 6.64 -7.79 -4.96
CA ALA A 208 6.86 -8.93 -5.83
C ALA A 208 5.64 -9.20 -6.72
N LEU A 209 5.89 -9.52 -7.97
CA LEU A 209 4.89 -10.06 -8.86
C LEU A 209 5.29 -11.51 -9.23
N GLU A 210 4.45 -12.46 -8.84
CA GLU A 210 4.61 -13.86 -9.25
C GLU A 210 4.05 -14.04 -10.65
N ILE A 211 4.92 -14.49 -11.56
CA ILE A 211 4.60 -14.68 -12.98
C ILE A 211 4.76 -16.15 -13.33
N THR A 212 3.72 -16.73 -13.92
CA THR A 212 3.79 -18.06 -14.50
C THR A 212 4.13 -17.96 -16.00
N PRO A 213 4.71 -19.01 -16.62
CA PRO A 213 5.02 -18.98 -18.04
C PRO A 213 3.82 -18.67 -18.96
N SER A 214 2.61 -19.03 -18.52
CA SER A 214 1.36 -18.73 -19.24
C SER A 214 1.04 -17.23 -19.31
N CYS A 215 1.55 -16.44 -18.36
CA CYS A 215 1.25 -14.99 -18.24
C CYS A 215 2.30 -14.10 -18.93
N TYR A 216 3.33 -14.65 -19.58
CA TYR A 216 4.38 -13.83 -20.20
C TYR A 216 3.88 -12.89 -21.30
N GLN A 217 2.82 -13.29 -22.00
CA GLN A 217 2.22 -12.46 -23.06
C GLN A 217 1.47 -11.25 -22.53
N ASP A 218 1.05 -11.30 -21.27
CA ASP A 218 0.19 -10.29 -20.63
C ASP A 218 1.00 -9.22 -19.89
N LEU A 219 2.31 -9.41 -19.74
CA LEU A 219 3.20 -8.46 -19.03
C LEU A 219 3.19 -7.05 -19.62
N SER A 220 2.89 -6.90 -20.91
CA SER A 220 2.80 -5.60 -21.56
C SER A 220 1.51 -4.83 -21.23
N GLN A 221 0.56 -5.45 -20.53
CA GLN A 221 -0.75 -4.88 -20.17
C GLN A 221 -0.80 -4.42 -18.71
N ILE A 222 0.23 -4.76 -17.92
CA ILE A 222 0.41 -4.40 -16.52
C ILE A 222 1.31 -3.17 -16.40
#